data_31d81994f9a3b6142ec9613ca288661a
#
_entry.id   31d81994f9a3b6142ec9613ca288661a
#
_cell.length_a   1.000
_cell.length_b   1.000
_cell.length_c   1.000
_cell.angle_alpha   90.00
_cell.angle_beta   90.00
_cell.angle_gamma   90.00
#
_symmetry.space_group_name_H-M   'P 1'
#
loop_
_entity.id
_entity.type
_entity.pdbx_description
1 polymer ?
#
loop_
_entity_poly.entity_id
_entity_poly.type
_entity_poly.pdbx_seq_one_letter_code
_entity_poly.pdbx_strand_id
1 'polypeptide(L)'
;EIAVTDHDSIEGIPDALEAAGEYPGLEVIAGVELSTDVPKGEVHLLGYFVDYEDTAFQRTLARFRDGRADRGRRMVERLRDIGVKVSWARVKELSDGGAIGRPHIAHAMVEEGYIQYPKEAFDRYIGRDGPAYVERIKLSPVQAVEMVARNGALPVMAHPIYSMEDTGPDE
;
A
#
# COMPACT_ATOMS: atom_id res chain seq x y z
N GLU A 1 21.83 5.46 -9.26
CA GLU A 1 20.78 4.44 -9.42
C GLU A 1 19.63 4.76 -8.48
N ILE A 2 18.39 4.58 -8.94
CA ILE A 2 17.18 4.68 -8.11
C ILE A 2 16.28 3.49 -8.39
N ALA A 3 15.44 3.11 -7.43
CA ALA A 3 14.40 2.10 -7.64
C ALA A 3 13.02 2.75 -7.53
N VAL A 4 12.11 2.36 -8.42
CA VAL A 4 10.69 2.70 -8.32
C VAL A 4 9.99 1.51 -7.68
N THR A 5 9.41 1.72 -6.49
CA THR A 5 8.84 0.66 -5.65
C THR A 5 7.49 1.05 -5.08
N ASP A 6 6.53 1.37 -5.96
CA ASP A 6 5.19 1.74 -5.56
C ASP A 6 4.47 0.59 -4.83
N HIS A 7 3.59 0.94 -3.91
CA HIS A 7 2.82 -0.04 -3.16
C HIS A 7 1.84 -0.83 -4.01
N ASP A 8 2.08 -2.14 -4.14
CA ASP A 8 1.28 -3.11 -4.89
C ASP A 8 1.01 -2.69 -6.35
N SER A 9 1.89 -1.85 -6.92
CA SER A 9 1.79 -1.33 -8.29
C SER A 9 3.14 -1.33 -9.00
N ILE A 10 3.10 -1.53 -10.30
CA ILE A 10 4.25 -1.45 -11.23
C ILE A 10 3.93 -0.51 -12.41
N GLU A 11 2.81 0.21 -12.33
CA GLU A 11 2.29 1.01 -13.45
C GLU A 11 3.14 2.26 -13.74
N GLY A 12 3.81 2.81 -12.72
CA GLY A 12 4.73 3.94 -12.87
C GLY A 12 6.10 3.58 -13.45
N ILE A 13 6.44 2.29 -13.59
CA ILE A 13 7.75 1.85 -14.06
C ILE A 13 8.03 2.28 -15.49
N PRO A 14 7.12 2.07 -16.47
CA PRO A 14 7.38 2.50 -17.86
C PRO A 14 7.67 4.00 -17.99
N ASP A 15 6.87 4.84 -17.32
CA ASP A 15 7.05 6.30 -17.35
C ASP A 15 8.36 6.71 -16.69
N ALA A 16 8.74 6.05 -15.60
CA ALA A 16 10.01 6.32 -14.92
C ALA A 16 11.22 5.92 -15.77
N LEU A 17 11.14 4.80 -16.49
CA LEU A 17 12.19 4.36 -17.43
C LEU A 17 12.30 5.31 -18.64
N GLU A 18 11.18 5.77 -19.16
CA GLU A 18 11.15 6.75 -20.25
C GLU A 18 11.79 8.08 -19.81
N ALA A 19 11.36 8.62 -18.67
CA ALA A 19 11.91 9.84 -18.09
C ALA A 19 13.41 9.72 -17.80
N ALA A 20 13.89 8.58 -17.32
CA ALA A 20 15.31 8.34 -17.05
C ALA A 20 16.18 8.44 -18.32
N GLY A 21 15.61 8.14 -19.48
CA GLY A 21 16.30 8.28 -20.78
C GLY A 21 16.76 9.70 -21.10
N GLU A 22 16.16 10.72 -20.48
CA GLU A 22 16.56 12.12 -20.62
C GLU A 22 17.77 12.50 -19.73
N TYR A 23 18.16 11.64 -18.80
CA TYR A 23 19.20 11.90 -17.81
C TYR A 23 20.37 10.92 -17.96
N PRO A 24 21.43 11.25 -18.73
CA PRO A 24 22.59 10.38 -18.91
C PRO A 24 23.21 9.98 -17.57
N GLY A 25 23.33 8.69 -17.32
CA GLY A 25 23.90 8.11 -16.10
C GLY A 25 22.89 7.86 -14.98
N LEU A 26 21.60 8.15 -15.18
CA LEU A 26 20.54 7.67 -14.28
C LEU A 26 20.11 6.27 -14.69
N GLU A 27 20.26 5.33 -13.77
CA GLU A 27 19.75 3.96 -13.89
C GLU A 27 18.52 3.80 -13.00
N VAL A 28 17.42 3.32 -13.57
CA VAL A 28 16.16 3.05 -12.88
C VAL A 28 15.99 1.55 -12.74
N ILE A 29 15.83 1.10 -11.51
CA ILE A 29 15.54 -0.31 -11.16
C ILE A 29 14.03 -0.46 -11.05
N ALA A 30 13.48 -1.36 -11.86
CA ALA A 30 12.07 -1.75 -11.75
C ALA A 30 11.84 -2.51 -10.44
N GLY A 31 10.89 -2.04 -9.64
CA GLY A 31 10.61 -2.64 -8.35
C GLY A 31 9.13 -2.54 -7.97
N VAL A 32 8.81 -3.12 -6.82
CA VAL A 32 7.49 -3.06 -6.20
C VAL A 32 7.63 -3.17 -4.69
N GLU A 33 6.77 -2.52 -3.91
CA GLU A 33 6.64 -2.75 -2.48
C GLU A 33 5.33 -3.50 -2.19
N LEU A 34 5.44 -4.75 -1.75
CA LEU A 34 4.30 -5.59 -1.38
C LEU A 34 4.00 -5.45 0.10
N SER A 35 2.75 -5.11 0.41
CA SER A 35 2.29 -5.07 1.78
C SER A 35 1.79 -6.44 2.21
N THR A 36 2.38 -6.99 3.27
CA THR A 36 1.98 -8.28 3.83
C THR A 36 1.50 -8.13 5.27
N ASP A 37 0.68 -9.06 5.72
CA ASP A 37 0.18 -9.08 7.09
C ASP A 37 0.78 -10.23 7.89
N VAL A 38 1.10 -9.92 9.14
CA VAL A 38 1.44 -10.88 10.19
C VAL A 38 0.40 -10.78 11.31
N PRO A 39 0.31 -11.75 12.22
CA PRO A 39 -0.69 -11.73 13.32
C PRO A 39 -0.70 -10.43 14.13
N LYS A 40 0.46 -9.80 14.30
CA LYS A 40 0.60 -8.50 14.96
C LYS A 40 1.36 -7.54 14.04
N GLY A 41 0.64 -6.74 13.26
CA GLY A 41 1.26 -5.70 12.43
C GLY A 41 1.27 -5.98 10.92
N GLU A 42 2.10 -5.25 10.22
CA GLU A 42 2.31 -5.37 8.78
C GLU A 42 3.81 -5.48 8.52
N VAL A 43 4.20 -6.32 7.58
CA VAL A 43 5.56 -6.42 7.06
C VAL A 43 5.52 -6.06 5.59
N HIS A 44 6.42 -5.18 5.17
CA HIS A 44 6.53 -4.84 3.75
C HIS A 44 7.72 -5.58 3.12
N LEU A 45 7.53 -6.02 1.90
CA LEU A 45 8.52 -6.71 1.09
C LEU A 45 8.76 -5.94 -0.20
N LEU A 46 10.01 -5.56 -0.45
CA LEU A 46 10.42 -5.01 -1.73
C LEU A 46 10.74 -6.16 -2.70
N GLY A 47 10.34 -6.01 -3.95
CA GLY A 47 10.84 -6.80 -5.07
C GLY A 47 11.66 -5.89 -5.96
N TYR A 48 12.95 -6.18 -6.15
CA TYR A 48 13.80 -5.46 -7.09
C TYR A 48 14.02 -6.28 -8.36
N PHE A 49 14.22 -5.57 -9.46
CA PHE A 49 14.41 -6.17 -10.79
C PHE A 49 13.21 -6.98 -11.26
N VAL A 50 12.00 -6.48 -10.98
CA VAL A 50 10.77 -7.16 -11.39
C VAL A 50 10.62 -7.16 -12.90
N ASP A 51 10.18 -8.30 -13.44
CA ASP A 51 9.63 -8.35 -14.80
C ASP A 51 8.23 -7.75 -14.77
N TYR A 52 8.16 -6.45 -15.06
CA TYR A 52 6.91 -5.69 -15.05
C TYR A 52 6.02 -5.99 -16.27
N GLU A 53 6.54 -6.70 -17.29
CA GLU A 53 5.77 -7.18 -18.44
C GLU A 53 5.10 -8.53 -18.18
N ASP A 54 5.49 -9.26 -17.14
CA ASP A 54 4.85 -10.53 -16.74
C ASP A 54 3.35 -10.32 -16.46
N THR A 55 2.51 -10.81 -17.36
CA THR A 55 1.05 -10.66 -17.27
C THR A 55 0.43 -11.39 -16.07
N ALA A 56 1.06 -12.43 -15.55
CA ALA A 56 0.58 -13.13 -14.36
C ALA A 56 0.85 -12.30 -13.09
N PHE A 57 2.02 -11.68 -13.03
CA PHE A 57 2.41 -10.76 -11.98
C PHE A 57 1.52 -9.51 -11.97
N GLN A 58 1.32 -8.87 -13.14
CA GLN A 58 0.41 -7.74 -13.33
C GLN A 58 -1.01 -8.05 -12.83
N ARG A 59 -1.59 -9.18 -13.24
CA ARG A 59 -2.92 -9.59 -12.81
C ARG A 59 -3.02 -9.82 -11.30
N THR A 60 -1.97 -10.33 -10.70
CA THR A 60 -1.95 -10.55 -9.24
C THR A 60 -1.93 -9.22 -8.50
N LEU A 61 -1.11 -8.25 -8.93
CA LEU A 61 -1.07 -6.90 -8.35
C LEU A 61 -2.40 -6.16 -8.54
N ALA A 62 -3.01 -6.26 -9.72
CA ALA A 62 -4.33 -5.67 -9.97
C ALA A 62 -5.38 -6.16 -8.97
N ARG A 63 -5.43 -7.48 -8.68
CA ARG A 63 -6.35 -8.04 -7.66
C ARG A 63 -6.09 -7.47 -6.26
N PHE A 64 -4.83 -7.19 -5.88
CA PHE A 64 -4.53 -6.57 -4.59
C PHE A 64 -4.99 -5.11 -4.55
N ARG A 65 -4.80 -4.35 -5.64
CA ARG A 65 -5.29 -2.97 -5.75
C ARG A 65 -6.82 -2.90 -5.68
N ASP A 66 -7.51 -3.77 -6.41
CA ASP A 66 -8.97 -3.86 -6.37
C ASP A 66 -9.45 -4.19 -4.94
N GLY A 67 -8.80 -5.11 -4.26
CA GLY A 67 -9.06 -5.43 -2.87
C GLY A 67 -8.81 -4.25 -1.92
N ARG A 68 -7.81 -3.40 -2.19
CA ARG A 68 -7.58 -2.16 -1.43
C ARG A 68 -8.67 -1.13 -1.66
N ALA A 69 -9.08 -0.93 -2.91
CA ALA A 69 -10.15 0.01 -3.26
C ALA A 69 -11.49 -0.42 -2.62
N ASP A 70 -11.84 -1.70 -2.69
CA ASP A 70 -13.05 -2.23 -2.04
C ASP A 70 -12.99 -2.07 -0.52
N ARG A 71 -11.86 -2.39 0.10
CA ARG A 71 -11.63 -2.17 1.54
C ARG A 71 -11.80 -0.70 1.91
N GLY A 72 -11.16 0.21 1.15
CA GLY A 72 -11.26 1.66 1.38
C GLY A 72 -12.70 2.16 1.30
N ARG A 73 -13.45 1.70 0.31
CA ARG A 73 -14.87 2.04 0.17
C ARG A 73 -15.69 1.56 1.37
N ARG A 74 -15.49 0.32 1.81
CA ARG A 74 -16.17 -0.25 3.00
C ARG A 74 -15.80 0.49 4.28
N MET A 75 -14.56 0.98 4.43
CA MET A 75 -14.18 1.85 5.54
C MET A 75 -14.93 3.18 5.51
N VAL A 76 -15.04 3.81 4.34
CA VAL A 76 -15.80 5.06 4.18
C VAL A 76 -17.29 4.85 4.48
N GLU A 77 -17.87 3.71 4.10
CA GLU A 77 -19.24 3.33 4.48
C GLU A 77 -19.41 3.22 5.99
N ARG A 78 -18.49 2.51 6.68
CA ARG A 78 -18.50 2.40 8.16
C ARG A 78 -18.28 3.74 8.86
N LEU A 79 -17.42 4.60 8.33
CA LEU A 79 -17.26 5.96 8.85
C LEU A 79 -18.58 6.75 8.77
N ARG A 80 -19.31 6.63 7.66
CA ARG A 80 -20.62 7.25 7.50
C ARG A 80 -21.63 6.74 8.52
N ASP A 81 -21.64 5.44 8.80
CA ASP A 81 -22.55 4.81 9.76
C ASP A 81 -22.36 5.34 11.18
N ILE A 82 -21.14 5.77 11.53
CA ILE A 82 -20.82 6.41 12.83
C ILE A 82 -20.80 7.95 12.77
N GLY A 83 -21.36 8.54 11.71
CA GLY A 83 -21.54 9.98 11.57
C GLY A 83 -20.38 10.75 10.94
N VAL A 84 -19.31 10.08 10.53
CA VAL A 84 -18.12 10.66 9.87
C VAL A 84 -18.31 10.57 8.35
N LYS A 85 -18.77 11.67 7.74
CA LYS A 85 -19.17 11.71 6.32
C LYS A 85 -17.99 12.10 5.44
N VAL A 86 -17.24 11.14 4.98
CA VAL A 86 -16.12 11.31 4.03
C VAL A 86 -16.60 10.95 2.62
N SER A 87 -16.18 11.73 1.62
CA SER A 87 -16.50 11.47 0.22
C SER A 87 -15.56 10.41 -0.36
N TRP A 88 -16.11 9.29 -0.84
CA TRP A 88 -15.34 8.28 -1.57
C TRP A 88 -14.72 8.83 -2.85
N ALA A 89 -15.41 9.75 -3.54
CA ALA A 89 -14.86 10.41 -4.73
C ALA A 89 -13.59 11.18 -4.37
N ARG A 90 -13.60 11.92 -3.24
CA ARG A 90 -12.42 12.66 -2.77
C ARG A 90 -11.26 11.74 -2.38
N VAL A 91 -11.54 10.61 -1.72
CA VAL A 91 -10.50 9.60 -1.40
C VAL A 91 -9.82 9.08 -2.67
N LYS A 92 -10.58 8.85 -3.74
CA LYS A 92 -10.01 8.44 -5.04
C LYS A 92 -9.16 9.52 -5.70
N GLU A 93 -9.61 10.77 -5.65
CA GLU A 93 -8.83 11.91 -6.17
C GLU A 93 -7.49 12.04 -5.44
N LEU A 94 -7.49 11.91 -4.10
CA LEU A 94 -6.27 11.96 -3.29
C LEU A 94 -5.27 10.84 -3.58
N SER A 95 -5.73 9.71 -4.13
CA SER A 95 -4.82 8.62 -4.54
C SER A 95 -4.16 8.85 -5.89
N ASP A 96 -4.58 9.88 -6.63
CA ASP A 96 -4.02 10.30 -7.93
C ASP A 96 -3.78 9.14 -8.90
N GLY A 97 -4.75 8.23 -9.00
CA GLY A 97 -4.64 7.02 -9.82
C GLY A 97 -3.81 5.87 -9.22
N GLY A 98 -3.11 6.11 -8.11
CA GLY A 98 -2.34 5.09 -7.41
C GLY A 98 -3.19 4.17 -6.50
N ALA A 99 -2.51 3.29 -5.77
CA ALA A 99 -3.16 2.36 -4.86
C ALA A 99 -3.85 3.08 -3.68
N ILE A 100 -5.16 2.92 -3.55
CA ILE A 100 -5.92 3.52 -2.46
C ILE A 100 -5.54 2.90 -1.12
N GLY A 101 -5.20 3.74 -0.15
CA GLY A 101 -4.83 3.33 1.19
C GLY A 101 -5.51 4.14 2.29
N ARG A 102 -5.38 3.68 3.54
CA ARG A 102 -5.86 4.40 4.73
C ARG A 102 -5.36 5.84 4.85
N PRO A 103 -4.12 6.19 4.43
CA PRO A 103 -3.67 7.58 4.44
C PRO A 103 -4.57 8.52 3.65
N HIS A 104 -5.08 8.11 2.48
CA HIS A 104 -5.98 8.93 1.66
C HIS A 104 -7.32 9.17 2.36
N ILE A 105 -7.84 8.17 3.09
CA ILE A 105 -9.05 8.33 3.92
C ILE A 105 -8.77 9.32 5.06
N ALA A 106 -7.63 9.20 5.74
CA ALA A 106 -7.23 10.10 6.81
C ALA A 106 -7.08 11.54 6.31
N HIS A 107 -6.48 11.76 5.14
CA HIS A 107 -6.41 13.09 4.53
C HIS A 107 -7.79 13.67 4.21
N ALA A 108 -8.69 12.88 3.63
CA ALA A 108 -10.05 13.31 3.37
C ALA A 108 -10.81 13.67 4.67
N MET A 109 -10.55 12.95 5.77
CA MET A 109 -11.13 13.28 7.09
C MET A 109 -10.60 14.60 7.65
N VAL A 110 -9.32 14.95 7.39
CA VAL A 110 -8.74 16.25 7.77
C VAL A 110 -9.40 17.36 6.96
N GLU A 111 -9.52 17.22 5.65
CA GLU A 111 -10.16 18.20 4.77
C GLU A 111 -11.60 18.50 5.16
N GLU A 112 -12.36 17.49 5.59
CA GLU A 112 -13.74 17.61 6.05
C GLU A 112 -13.85 18.08 7.51
N GLY A 113 -12.72 18.30 8.19
CA GLY A 113 -12.67 18.86 9.55
C GLY A 113 -13.07 17.89 10.67
N TYR A 114 -13.11 16.57 10.42
CA TYR A 114 -13.41 15.57 11.45
C TYR A 114 -12.25 15.32 12.41
N ILE A 115 -11.03 15.59 11.94
CA ILE A 115 -9.77 15.45 12.69
C ILE A 115 -8.81 16.57 12.30
N GLN A 116 -7.82 16.85 13.14
CA GLN A 116 -6.78 17.86 12.85
C GLN A 116 -5.58 17.29 12.14
N TYR A 117 -5.19 16.06 12.48
CA TYR A 117 -4.02 15.39 11.94
C TYR A 117 -4.36 13.96 11.48
N PRO A 118 -3.74 13.47 10.38
CA PRO A 118 -3.98 12.13 9.86
C PRO A 118 -3.82 11.01 10.89
N LYS A 119 -2.90 11.16 11.86
CA LYS A 119 -2.67 10.19 12.94
C LYS A 119 -3.94 9.91 13.74
N GLU A 120 -4.76 10.92 14.00
CA GLU A 120 -6.01 10.75 14.76
C GLU A 120 -7.00 9.79 14.05
N ALA A 121 -6.97 9.73 12.71
CA ALA A 121 -7.79 8.78 11.97
C ALA A 121 -7.45 7.34 12.36
N PHE A 122 -6.16 7.04 12.46
CA PHE A 122 -5.69 5.70 12.83
C PHE A 122 -5.99 5.38 14.30
N ASP A 123 -5.76 6.35 15.19
CA ASP A 123 -5.93 6.15 16.63
C ASP A 123 -7.42 5.97 17.02
N ARG A 124 -8.37 6.61 16.29
CA ARG A 124 -9.78 6.70 16.70
C ARG A 124 -10.77 5.98 15.80
N TYR A 125 -10.45 5.78 14.50
CA TYR A 125 -11.47 5.38 13.52
C TYR A 125 -11.07 4.20 12.64
N ILE A 126 -9.93 4.26 11.94
CA ILE A 126 -9.54 3.34 10.85
C ILE A 126 -8.31 2.50 11.17
N GLY A 127 -7.75 2.62 12.38
CA GLY A 127 -6.73 1.69 12.89
C GLY A 127 -7.33 0.31 13.15
N ARG A 128 -6.49 -0.67 13.48
CA ARG A 128 -6.89 -2.08 13.63
C ARG A 128 -8.05 -2.28 14.62
N ASP A 129 -8.07 -1.52 15.70
CA ASP A 129 -9.12 -1.57 16.73
C ASP A 129 -10.20 -0.49 16.55
N GLY A 130 -10.13 0.28 15.46
CA GLY A 130 -11.06 1.36 15.19
C GLY A 130 -12.41 0.86 14.65
N PRO A 131 -13.52 1.60 14.95
CA PRO A 131 -14.87 1.18 14.58
C PRO A 131 -15.11 1.08 13.06
N ALA A 132 -14.34 1.81 12.26
CA ALA A 132 -14.43 1.77 10.80
C ALA A 132 -13.36 0.87 10.16
N TYR A 133 -12.58 0.13 10.94
CA TYR A 133 -11.58 -0.79 10.40
C TYR A 133 -12.22 -1.91 9.58
N VAL A 134 -11.66 -2.17 8.41
CA VAL A 134 -12.01 -3.31 7.57
C VAL A 134 -10.74 -4.12 7.31
N GLU A 135 -10.80 -5.41 7.56
CA GLU A 135 -9.73 -6.34 7.20
C GLU A 135 -9.52 -6.34 5.69
N ARG A 136 -8.26 -6.48 5.24
CA ARG A 136 -7.95 -6.65 3.81
C ARG A 136 -7.74 -8.12 3.46
N ILE A 137 -7.74 -8.42 2.17
CA ILE A 137 -7.21 -9.69 1.66
C ILE A 137 -5.72 -9.72 2.04
N LYS A 138 -5.32 -10.74 2.79
CA LYS A 138 -3.98 -10.86 3.36
C LYS A 138 -3.07 -11.61 2.39
N LEU A 139 -1.91 -11.02 2.11
CA LEU A 139 -0.77 -11.72 1.57
C LEU A 139 0.18 -12.02 2.73
N SER A 140 0.52 -13.28 2.97
CA SER A 140 1.53 -13.60 3.96
C SER A 140 2.93 -13.22 3.45
N PRO A 141 3.91 -12.93 4.33
CA PRO A 141 5.28 -12.65 3.90
C PRO A 141 5.87 -13.77 3.03
N VAL A 142 5.58 -15.04 3.36
CA VAL A 142 6.03 -16.20 2.57
C VAL A 142 5.46 -16.16 1.16
N GLN A 143 4.15 -15.91 1.02
CA GLN A 143 3.51 -15.79 -0.30
C GLN A 143 4.07 -14.63 -1.12
N ALA A 144 4.42 -13.51 -0.46
CA ALA A 144 5.04 -12.37 -1.12
C ALA A 144 6.45 -12.71 -1.64
N VAL A 145 7.28 -13.37 -0.82
CA VAL A 145 8.61 -13.85 -1.22
C VAL A 145 8.49 -14.79 -2.42
N GLU A 146 7.60 -15.77 -2.33
CA GLU A 146 7.38 -16.72 -3.44
C GLU A 146 6.90 -16.03 -4.72
N MET A 147 6.03 -15.03 -4.61
CA MET A 147 5.51 -14.28 -5.74
C MET A 147 6.62 -13.49 -6.44
N VAL A 148 7.45 -12.77 -5.66
CA VAL A 148 8.59 -12.01 -6.17
C VAL A 148 9.63 -12.94 -6.79
N ALA A 149 9.98 -14.05 -6.12
CA ALA A 149 10.96 -15.02 -6.62
C ALA A 149 10.49 -15.71 -7.92
N ARG A 150 9.20 -16.03 -8.06
CA ARG A 150 8.64 -16.61 -9.30
C ARG A 150 8.68 -15.64 -10.48
N ASN A 151 8.62 -14.35 -10.22
CA ASN A 151 8.80 -13.30 -11.23
C ASN A 151 10.28 -13.14 -11.63
N GLY A 152 11.22 -13.82 -10.95
CA GLY A 152 12.67 -13.69 -11.17
C GLY A 152 13.31 -12.51 -10.45
N ALA A 153 12.53 -11.77 -9.65
CA ALA A 153 12.94 -10.60 -8.90
C ALA A 153 13.61 -10.97 -7.56
N LEU A 154 14.31 -10.00 -6.98
CA LEU A 154 15.00 -10.14 -5.68
C LEU A 154 14.09 -9.66 -4.54
N PRO A 155 13.61 -10.53 -3.64
CA PRO A 155 12.83 -10.12 -2.48
C PRO A 155 13.73 -9.58 -1.37
N VAL A 156 13.37 -8.40 -0.83
CA VAL A 156 14.08 -7.73 0.26
C VAL A 156 13.07 -7.22 1.29
N MET A 157 13.35 -7.41 2.60
CA MET A 157 12.50 -6.87 3.65
C MET A 157 12.63 -5.34 3.70
N ALA A 158 11.50 -4.63 3.62
CA ALA A 158 11.46 -3.18 3.74
C ALA A 158 11.47 -2.78 5.22
N HIS A 159 12.15 -1.67 5.53
CA HIS A 159 12.16 -0.97 6.84
C HIS A 159 11.95 -1.90 8.07
N PRO A 160 12.80 -2.90 8.31
CA PRO A 160 12.56 -3.98 9.29
C PRO A 160 12.39 -3.48 10.74
N ILE A 161 12.92 -2.30 11.07
CA ILE A 161 12.82 -1.73 12.41
C ILE A 161 11.36 -1.45 12.82
N TYR A 162 10.51 -1.05 11.88
CA TYR A 162 9.08 -0.82 12.14
C TYR A 162 8.29 -2.11 12.32
N SER A 163 8.79 -3.22 11.78
CA SER A 163 8.17 -4.54 11.98
C SER A 163 8.52 -5.15 13.34
N MET A 164 9.57 -4.66 14.00
CA MET A 164 10.05 -5.14 15.29
C MET A 164 9.41 -4.38 16.48
N GLU A 165 8.94 -3.15 16.27
CA GLU A 165 8.34 -2.34 17.35
C GLU A 165 6.98 -2.89 17.83
N ASP A 166 6.28 -3.67 17.00
CA ASP A 166 5.02 -4.35 17.37
C ASP A 166 5.23 -5.70 18.09
N THR A 167 6.46 -6.17 18.17
CA THR A 167 6.85 -7.36 18.96
C THR A 167 7.49 -6.90 20.27
N GLY A 168 6.71 -6.18 21.11
CA GLY A 168 7.12 -5.98 22.50
C GLY A 168 7.48 -7.32 23.14
N PRO A 169 8.44 -7.36 24.09
CA PRO A 169 8.82 -8.61 24.73
C PRO A 169 7.57 -9.26 25.31
N ASP A 170 7.29 -10.50 24.91
CA ASP A 170 6.32 -11.34 25.60
C ASP A 170 6.83 -11.50 27.02
N GLU A 171 6.14 -10.90 28.01
CA GLU A 171 6.28 -11.23 29.42
C GLU A 171 5.71 -12.63 29.71
#